data_68745b50cbf80d26faa4d6aa255118a7
#
_entry.id   68745b50cbf80d26faa4d6aa255118a7
#
_cell.length_a   1.000
_cell.length_b   1.000
_cell.length_c   1.000
_cell.angle_alpha   90.00
_cell.angle_beta   90.00
_cell.angle_gamma   90.00
#
_symmetry.space_group_name_H-M   'P 1'
#
loop_
_entity.id
_entity.type
_entity.pdbx_description
1 polymer ?
#
loop_
_entity_poly.entity_id
_entity_poly.type
_entity_poly.pdbx_seq_one_letter_code
_entity_poly.pdbx_strand_id
1 'polypeptide(L)'
;MPDWAVTRINTAIYDFLWNGKTELVKQTSCQLLLQHGGLAVINPGDNARALQLRWVPLIGDPLCSSEWVFFARYWIGLVLSRKIRSWAFLRSNMCPKYSGDSPPKYFTHILKAIDRLHIDLTLLPNYRVKTFYEKLTHPSPGRLPTAGAWERRLNTTLPWPDIWSNIYGGLSTNWEVDIAWRVAHGILKTRAYLKTWCRLNVSERCARCGITESFSRALCECTNVPQVWLWAFNLINNFFTTPLASSPTMIFFKHGFPSSDKRSIALAYVIINITLNEIWSARNVATFDKKQQPVVATVRKIKHRLRQRIRAAYNYNDLPVFNNTWGHKQVLCKVVNKTLLVLISFRYHIFSTSSTSYCTYFPQLRVA
;
A
#
# COMPACT_ATOMS: atom_id res chain seq x y z
N MET A 1 -19.95 -4.76 20.10
CA MET A 1 -20.59 -3.82 19.13
C MET A 1 -21.60 -4.63 18.34
N PRO A 2 -22.82 -4.14 18.11
CA PRO A 2 -23.83 -4.84 17.30
C PRO A 2 -23.42 -4.94 15.84
N ASP A 3 -23.83 -6.01 15.14
CA ASP A 3 -23.42 -6.26 13.75
C ASP A 3 -23.89 -5.15 12.78
N TRP A 4 -25.09 -4.57 13.02
CA TRP A 4 -25.56 -3.45 12.22
C TRP A 4 -24.62 -2.22 12.31
N ALA A 5 -24.03 -1.95 13.50
CA ALA A 5 -23.10 -0.85 13.68
C ALA A 5 -21.77 -1.14 12.96
N VAL A 6 -21.28 -2.39 13.03
CA VAL A 6 -20.09 -2.83 12.29
C VAL A 6 -20.30 -2.63 10.80
N THR A 7 -21.43 -3.08 10.27
CA THR A 7 -21.77 -2.95 8.84
C THR A 7 -21.81 -1.47 8.44
N ARG A 8 -22.48 -0.64 9.22
CA ARG A 8 -22.62 0.79 8.92
C ARG A 8 -21.29 1.55 8.93
N ILE A 9 -20.41 1.23 9.89
CA ILE A 9 -19.05 1.80 9.96
C ILE A 9 -18.23 1.32 8.76
N ASN A 10 -18.26 0.03 8.42
CA ASN A 10 -17.57 -0.48 7.23
C ASN A 10 -18.05 0.23 5.96
N THR A 11 -19.36 0.34 5.76
CA THR A 11 -19.90 1.06 4.60
C THR A 11 -19.33 2.47 4.53
N ALA A 12 -19.37 3.23 5.63
CA ALA A 12 -18.85 4.60 5.64
C ALA A 12 -17.33 4.67 5.32
N ILE A 13 -16.53 3.75 5.86
CA ILE A 13 -15.08 3.67 5.57
C ILE A 13 -14.84 3.41 4.08
N TYR A 14 -15.54 2.45 3.49
CA TYR A 14 -15.30 2.07 2.09
C TYR A 14 -15.94 3.05 1.10
N ASP A 15 -17.06 3.68 1.45
CA ASP A 15 -17.61 4.80 0.69
C ASP A 15 -16.63 5.97 0.66
N PHE A 16 -16.01 6.30 1.78
CA PHE A 16 -14.95 7.31 1.83
C PHE A 16 -13.73 6.90 1.00
N LEU A 17 -13.23 5.67 1.17
CA LEU A 17 -12.04 5.16 0.47
C LEU A 17 -12.23 5.17 -1.06
N TRP A 18 -13.42 4.81 -1.52
CA TRP A 18 -13.74 4.73 -2.95
C TRP A 18 -14.53 5.90 -3.49
N ASN A 19 -14.75 6.94 -2.65
CA ASN A 19 -15.53 8.14 -3.00
C ASN A 19 -16.92 7.78 -3.56
N GLY A 20 -17.64 6.90 -2.87
CA GLY A 20 -18.97 6.41 -3.26
C GLY A 20 -19.00 5.58 -4.56
N LYS A 21 -17.84 5.16 -5.08
CA LYS A 21 -17.73 4.34 -6.30
C LYS A 21 -17.52 2.88 -5.97
N THR A 22 -17.65 2.03 -7.00
CA THR A 22 -17.41 0.59 -6.88
C THR A 22 -16.04 0.28 -6.26
N GLU A 23 -16.02 -0.62 -5.29
CA GLU A 23 -14.82 -1.16 -4.68
C GLU A 23 -13.96 -1.87 -5.75
N LEU A 24 -12.71 -1.46 -5.88
CA LEU A 24 -11.77 -2.03 -6.84
C LEU A 24 -10.93 -3.18 -6.25
N VAL A 25 -10.82 -3.21 -4.93
CA VAL A 25 -10.08 -4.20 -4.16
C VAL A 25 -10.98 -4.71 -3.04
N LYS A 26 -10.97 -6.01 -2.80
CA LYS A 26 -11.75 -6.62 -1.72
C LYS A 26 -11.42 -5.97 -0.38
N GLN A 27 -12.42 -5.77 0.47
CA GLN A 27 -12.26 -5.18 1.81
C GLN A 27 -11.21 -5.93 2.65
N THR A 28 -11.21 -7.26 2.60
CA THR A 28 -10.21 -8.09 3.28
C THR A 28 -8.77 -7.81 2.83
N SER A 29 -8.56 -7.50 1.56
CA SER A 29 -7.24 -7.09 1.04
C SER A 29 -6.86 -5.68 1.48
N CYS A 30 -7.82 -4.75 1.56
CA CYS A 30 -7.56 -3.39 2.08
C CYS A 30 -7.21 -3.41 3.57
N GLN A 31 -7.71 -4.38 4.33
CA GLN A 31 -7.43 -4.54 5.77
C GLN A 31 -6.05 -5.14 6.05
N LEU A 32 -5.38 -5.76 5.07
CA LEU A 32 -4.02 -6.24 5.24
C LEU A 32 -3.07 -5.10 5.61
N LEU A 33 -2.00 -5.43 6.32
CA LEU A 33 -0.92 -4.48 6.62
C LEU A 33 -0.25 -3.99 5.33
N LEU A 34 0.34 -2.80 5.38
CA LEU A 34 1.03 -2.18 4.25
C LEU A 34 2.08 -3.13 3.63
N GLN A 35 2.88 -3.79 4.45
CA GLN A 35 3.91 -4.76 4.04
C GLN A 35 3.34 -6.00 3.32
N HIS A 36 2.04 -6.22 3.37
CA HIS A 36 1.33 -7.29 2.68
C HIS A 36 0.46 -6.77 1.53
N GLY A 37 0.64 -5.51 1.14
CA GLY A 37 -0.07 -4.87 0.04
C GLY A 37 -1.45 -4.33 0.37
N GLY A 38 -1.85 -4.34 1.64
CA GLY A 38 -3.08 -3.71 2.10
C GLY A 38 -2.94 -2.19 2.29
N LEU A 39 -3.97 -1.60 2.85
CA LEU A 39 -4.03 -0.19 3.25
C LEU A 39 -4.09 -0.03 4.77
N ALA A 40 -3.94 -1.11 5.51
CA ALA A 40 -4.11 -1.17 6.97
C ALA A 40 -5.46 -0.57 7.44
N VAL A 41 -6.51 -0.72 6.63
CA VAL A 41 -7.85 -0.28 6.99
C VAL A 41 -8.34 -1.10 8.18
N ILE A 42 -8.76 -0.41 9.22
CA ILE A 42 -9.21 -1.06 10.45
C ILE A 42 -10.50 -1.84 10.19
N ASN A 43 -10.54 -3.10 10.63
CA ASN A 43 -11.79 -3.86 10.74
C ASN A 43 -12.52 -3.45 12.03
N PRO A 44 -13.68 -2.77 11.97
CA PRO A 44 -14.34 -2.26 13.17
C PRO A 44 -14.81 -3.37 14.11
N GLY A 45 -15.21 -4.53 13.57
CA GLY A 45 -15.65 -5.68 14.36
C GLY A 45 -14.51 -6.28 15.18
N ASP A 46 -13.37 -6.52 14.54
CA ASP A 46 -12.20 -7.09 15.21
C ASP A 46 -11.55 -6.08 16.15
N ASN A 47 -11.56 -4.79 15.80
CA ASN A 47 -11.10 -3.73 16.70
C ASN A 47 -11.95 -3.66 17.96
N ALA A 48 -13.28 -3.73 17.84
CA ALA A 48 -14.18 -3.77 19.00
C ALA A 48 -13.93 -5.01 19.87
N ARG A 49 -13.67 -6.18 19.25
CA ARG A 49 -13.32 -7.41 19.99
C ARG A 49 -11.96 -7.27 20.70
N ALA A 50 -10.96 -6.71 20.03
CA ALA A 50 -9.65 -6.46 20.63
C ALA A 50 -9.75 -5.50 21.84
N LEU A 51 -10.58 -4.46 21.74
CA LEU A 51 -10.86 -3.57 22.85
C LEU A 51 -11.58 -4.27 24.01
N GLN A 52 -12.44 -5.24 23.76
CA GLN A 52 -13.04 -6.07 24.81
C GLN A 52 -12.01 -6.99 25.45
N LEU A 53 -11.14 -7.61 24.65
CA LEU A 53 -10.09 -8.52 25.11
C LEU A 53 -9.03 -7.86 25.99
N ARG A 54 -8.86 -6.54 25.91
CA ARG A 54 -7.88 -5.81 26.76
C ARG A 54 -8.11 -6.02 28.26
N TRP A 55 -9.33 -6.40 28.65
CA TRP A 55 -9.68 -6.63 30.05
C TRP A 55 -9.28 -8.03 30.53
N VAL A 56 -9.03 -8.97 29.62
CA VAL A 56 -8.68 -10.36 29.97
C VAL A 56 -7.42 -10.46 30.81
N PRO A 57 -6.32 -9.72 30.54
CA PRO A 57 -5.15 -9.69 31.41
C PRO A 57 -5.48 -9.31 32.85
N LEU A 58 -6.34 -8.29 33.05
CA LEU A 58 -6.75 -7.83 34.40
C LEU A 58 -7.63 -8.84 35.11
N ILE A 59 -8.47 -9.56 34.38
CA ILE A 59 -9.30 -10.63 34.92
C ILE A 59 -8.42 -11.79 35.42
N GLY A 60 -7.35 -12.07 34.70
CA GLY A 60 -6.35 -13.11 35.03
C GLY A 60 -5.34 -12.72 36.10
N ASP A 61 -5.23 -11.44 36.45
CA ASP A 61 -4.29 -10.97 37.46
C ASP A 61 -4.84 -11.20 38.87
N PRO A 62 -4.25 -12.10 39.69
CA PRO A 62 -4.70 -12.38 41.04
C PRO A 62 -4.71 -11.14 41.95
N LEU A 63 -3.82 -10.18 41.71
CA LEU A 63 -3.63 -8.99 42.50
C LEU A 63 -4.63 -7.86 42.16
N CYS A 64 -5.37 -8.01 41.05
CA CYS A 64 -6.37 -7.00 40.66
C CYS A 64 -7.59 -7.11 41.56
N SER A 65 -7.82 -6.05 42.38
CA SER A 65 -8.89 -5.93 43.36
C SER A 65 -10.08 -5.09 42.89
N SER A 66 -10.13 -4.66 41.65
CA SER A 66 -11.23 -3.84 41.11
C SER A 66 -12.56 -4.59 41.18
N GLU A 67 -13.62 -3.95 41.68
CA GLU A 67 -14.93 -4.58 41.89
C GLU A 67 -15.51 -5.25 40.65
N TRP A 68 -15.43 -4.60 39.48
CA TRP A 68 -15.93 -5.16 38.24
C TRP A 68 -15.21 -6.45 37.82
N VAL A 69 -13.97 -6.64 38.25
CA VAL A 69 -13.19 -7.86 37.95
C VAL A 69 -13.80 -9.08 38.66
N PHE A 70 -14.38 -8.92 39.83
CA PHE A 70 -15.11 -10.00 40.50
C PHE A 70 -16.28 -10.51 39.68
N PHE A 71 -17.09 -9.59 39.11
CA PHE A 71 -18.20 -9.96 38.22
C PHE A 71 -17.69 -10.63 36.94
N ALA A 72 -16.61 -10.12 36.38
CA ALA A 72 -16.02 -10.71 35.19
C ALA A 72 -15.49 -12.12 35.46
N ARG A 73 -14.79 -12.33 36.59
CA ARG A 73 -14.32 -13.65 37.06
C ARG A 73 -15.49 -14.62 37.29
N TYR A 74 -16.56 -14.14 37.86
CA TYR A 74 -17.77 -14.94 38.04
C TYR A 74 -18.31 -15.47 36.68
N TRP A 75 -18.51 -14.59 35.69
CA TRP A 75 -19.15 -14.97 34.43
C TRP A 75 -18.25 -15.74 33.44
N ILE A 76 -16.96 -15.49 33.46
CA ILE A 76 -16.04 -16.06 32.47
C ILE A 76 -14.92 -16.91 33.09
N GLY A 77 -14.72 -16.82 34.39
CA GLY A 77 -13.58 -17.45 35.09
C GLY A 77 -13.54 -18.96 34.92
N LEU A 78 -14.69 -19.63 35.05
CA LEU A 78 -14.75 -21.08 34.91
C LEU A 78 -14.28 -21.56 33.51
N VAL A 79 -14.65 -20.86 32.46
CA VAL A 79 -14.26 -21.18 31.08
C VAL A 79 -12.78 -20.91 30.86
N LEU A 80 -12.28 -19.74 31.29
CA LEU A 80 -10.88 -19.36 31.17
C LEU A 80 -9.96 -20.27 31.99
N SER A 81 -10.34 -20.61 33.22
CA SER A 81 -9.54 -21.49 34.08
C SER A 81 -9.39 -22.92 33.50
N ARG A 82 -10.38 -23.40 32.75
CA ARG A 82 -10.27 -24.67 32.03
C ARG A 82 -9.28 -24.61 30.88
N LYS A 83 -9.16 -23.46 30.24
CA LYS A 83 -8.25 -23.23 29.08
C LYS A 83 -6.84 -22.87 29.53
N ILE A 84 -6.69 -22.14 30.63
CA ILE A 84 -5.42 -21.61 31.12
C ILE A 84 -5.22 -22.12 32.56
N ARG A 85 -4.37 -23.14 32.71
CA ARG A 85 -4.13 -23.80 34.03
C ARG A 85 -3.64 -22.81 35.08
N SER A 86 -2.78 -21.86 34.73
CA SER A 86 -2.29 -20.82 35.66
C SER A 86 -3.40 -19.93 36.23
N TRP A 87 -4.58 -19.95 35.63
CA TRP A 87 -5.74 -19.21 36.11
C TRP A 87 -6.70 -20.08 36.94
N ALA A 88 -6.20 -21.20 37.49
CA ALA A 88 -7.01 -22.10 38.30
C ALA A 88 -7.64 -21.45 39.54
N PHE A 89 -7.04 -20.35 40.03
CA PHE A 89 -7.60 -19.54 41.10
C PHE A 89 -8.99 -18.94 40.78
N LEU A 90 -9.33 -18.78 39.50
CA LEU A 90 -10.66 -18.35 39.08
C LEU A 90 -11.74 -19.40 39.35
N ARG A 91 -11.36 -20.65 39.65
CA ARG A 91 -12.29 -21.73 39.99
C ARG A 91 -12.69 -21.74 41.45
N SER A 92 -11.81 -21.26 42.33
CA SER A 92 -11.84 -21.74 43.70
C SER A 92 -13.00 -21.28 44.56
N ASN A 93 -13.51 -20.07 44.43
CA ASN A 93 -14.54 -19.59 45.36
C ASN A 93 -15.61 -18.66 44.76
N MET A 94 -15.62 -18.48 43.45
CA MET A 94 -16.44 -17.45 42.80
C MET A 94 -17.46 -17.98 41.79
N CYS A 95 -17.52 -19.28 41.57
CA CYS A 95 -18.58 -19.87 40.74
C CYS A 95 -19.65 -20.45 41.65
N PRO A 96 -20.74 -19.74 41.90
CA PRO A 96 -21.89 -20.36 42.53
C PRO A 96 -22.36 -21.52 41.69
N LYS A 97 -22.93 -22.54 42.32
CA LYS A 97 -23.57 -23.67 41.66
C LYS A 97 -24.88 -23.28 40.95
N TYR A 98 -24.91 -22.10 40.31
CA TYR A 98 -26.07 -21.68 39.55
C TYR A 98 -26.04 -22.36 38.18
N SER A 99 -26.90 -23.30 38.01
CA SER A 99 -27.04 -24.16 36.82
C SER A 99 -27.96 -23.54 35.76
N GLY A 100 -28.28 -22.26 35.79
CA GLY A 100 -29.31 -21.72 34.92
C GLY A 100 -29.01 -20.40 34.19
N ASP A 101 -28.10 -19.59 34.67
CA ASP A 101 -27.92 -18.26 34.10
C ASP A 101 -26.87 -18.26 32.99
N SER A 102 -27.29 -17.87 31.79
CA SER A 102 -26.36 -17.60 30.70
C SER A 102 -25.62 -16.29 30.95
N PRO A 103 -24.29 -16.25 30.68
CA PRO A 103 -23.52 -15.02 30.89
C PRO A 103 -24.05 -13.87 30.01
N PRO A 104 -24.02 -12.64 30.50
CA PRO A 104 -24.36 -11.47 29.71
C PRO A 104 -23.66 -11.46 28.36
N LYS A 105 -24.32 -10.93 27.31
CA LYS A 105 -23.81 -10.91 25.92
C LYS A 105 -22.37 -10.39 25.82
N TYR A 106 -22.02 -9.41 26.66
CA TYR A 106 -20.66 -8.84 26.71
C TYR A 106 -19.59 -9.93 26.99
N PHE A 107 -19.78 -10.72 28.04
CA PHE A 107 -18.84 -11.79 28.40
C PHE A 107 -18.86 -12.95 27.39
N THR A 108 -20.03 -13.25 26.83
CA THR A 108 -20.14 -14.24 25.71
C THR A 108 -19.33 -13.78 24.49
N HIS A 109 -19.33 -12.50 24.18
CA HIS A 109 -18.51 -11.95 23.08
C HIS A 109 -17.00 -12.07 23.38
N ILE A 110 -16.56 -11.81 24.61
CA ILE A 110 -15.17 -12.01 25.04
C ILE A 110 -14.77 -13.48 24.87
N LEU A 111 -15.59 -14.41 25.34
CA LEU A 111 -15.32 -15.85 25.20
C LEU A 111 -15.21 -16.29 23.74
N LYS A 112 -16.14 -15.85 22.90
CA LYS A 112 -16.11 -16.10 21.46
C LYS A 112 -14.86 -15.50 20.78
N ALA A 113 -14.41 -14.33 21.26
CA ALA A 113 -13.21 -13.70 20.73
C ALA A 113 -11.95 -14.47 21.15
N ILE A 114 -11.88 -14.96 22.38
CA ILE A 114 -10.79 -15.84 22.87
C ILE A 114 -10.73 -17.13 22.04
N ASP A 115 -11.87 -17.74 21.74
CA ASP A 115 -11.92 -18.98 20.93
C ASP A 115 -11.39 -18.80 19.51
N ARG A 116 -11.45 -17.59 18.96
CA ARG A 116 -10.87 -17.26 17.65
C ARG A 116 -9.38 -16.98 17.69
N LEU A 117 -8.81 -16.78 18.88
CA LEU A 117 -7.39 -16.51 19.03
C LEU A 117 -6.57 -17.80 18.84
N HIS A 118 -5.82 -17.89 17.78
CA HIS A 118 -4.87 -18.97 17.52
C HIS A 118 -3.51 -18.67 18.17
N ILE A 119 -3.49 -18.50 19.50
CA ILE A 119 -2.31 -18.12 20.27
C ILE A 119 -2.16 -19.00 21.51
N ASP A 120 -0.97 -18.98 22.07
CA ASP A 120 -0.73 -19.58 23.38
C ASP A 120 -1.51 -18.80 24.46
N LEU A 121 -2.50 -19.44 25.05
CA LEU A 121 -3.37 -18.83 26.06
C LEU A 121 -2.62 -18.48 27.35
N THR A 122 -1.46 -19.07 27.61
CA THR A 122 -0.62 -18.74 28.77
C THR A 122 -0.02 -17.34 28.67
N LEU A 123 0.16 -16.85 27.44
CA LEU A 123 0.70 -15.51 27.14
C LEU A 123 -0.35 -14.42 27.10
N LEU A 124 -1.64 -14.75 27.22
CA LEU A 124 -2.75 -13.78 27.22
C LEU A 124 -2.56 -12.61 28.18
N PRO A 125 -2.07 -12.80 29.42
CA PRO A 125 -1.86 -11.68 30.37
C PRO A 125 -0.90 -10.60 29.86
N ASN A 126 0.00 -10.93 28.95
CA ASN A 126 1.01 -10.02 28.39
C ASN A 126 0.53 -9.30 27.13
N TYR A 127 -0.67 -9.61 26.63
CA TYR A 127 -1.14 -9.07 25.37
C TYR A 127 -1.80 -7.69 25.53
N ARG A 128 -1.46 -6.79 24.60
CA ARG A 128 -2.05 -5.48 24.44
C ARG A 128 -3.15 -5.49 23.37
N VAL A 129 -3.96 -4.45 23.31
CA VAL A 129 -5.03 -4.29 22.31
C VAL A 129 -4.52 -4.52 20.88
N LYS A 130 -3.36 -3.96 20.54
CA LYS A 130 -2.73 -4.14 19.23
C LYS A 130 -2.46 -5.61 18.92
N THR A 131 -1.91 -6.35 19.88
CA THR A 131 -1.62 -7.79 19.73
C THR A 131 -2.89 -8.61 19.53
N PHE A 132 -3.95 -8.30 20.29
CA PHE A 132 -5.24 -8.95 20.10
C PHE A 132 -5.83 -8.65 18.71
N TYR A 133 -5.77 -7.39 18.29
CA TYR A 133 -6.27 -6.99 16.98
C TYR A 133 -5.53 -7.71 15.84
N GLU A 134 -4.20 -7.72 15.87
CA GLU A 134 -3.37 -8.41 14.88
C GLU A 134 -3.69 -9.90 14.79
N LYS A 135 -3.87 -10.56 15.93
CA LYS A 135 -4.23 -11.98 15.97
C LYS A 135 -5.65 -12.28 15.48
N LEU A 136 -6.60 -11.38 15.70
CA LEU A 136 -7.98 -11.53 15.21
C LEU A 136 -8.11 -11.27 13.72
N THR A 137 -7.35 -10.31 13.20
CA THR A 137 -7.51 -9.82 11.82
C THR A 137 -6.61 -10.58 10.84
N HIS A 138 -5.43 -10.99 11.26
CA HIS A 138 -4.39 -11.55 10.38
C HIS A 138 -3.90 -12.93 10.84
N PRO A 139 -4.74 -13.97 10.82
CA PRO A 139 -4.29 -15.33 11.20
C PRO A 139 -3.17 -15.86 10.29
N SER A 140 -3.16 -15.49 9.02
CA SER A 140 -2.07 -15.70 8.06
C SER A 140 -2.31 -14.82 6.83
N PRO A 141 -1.38 -13.95 6.46
CA PRO A 141 -1.52 -13.16 5.23
C PRO A 141 -1.45 -14.11 4.03
N GLY A 142 -2.60 -14.42 3.45
CA GLY A 142 -2.68 -15.12 2.19
C GLY A 142 -2.02 -14.30 1.07
N ARG A 143 -1.49 -14.97 0.06
CA ARG A 143 -0.96 -14.30 -1.13
C ARG A 143 -2.08 -13.54 -1.85
N LEU A 144 -1.86 -12.26 -2.14
CA LEU A 144 -2.84 -11.46 -2.90
C LEU A 144 -3.07 -12.08 -4.29
N PRO A 145 -4.31 -12.17 -4.77
CA PRO A 145 -4.62 -12.73 -6.10
C PRO A 145 -3.88 -12.02 -7.23
N THR A 146 -3.64 -10.72 -7.10
CA THR A 146 -2.91 -9.89 -8.05
C THR A 146 -1.45 -10.30 -8.20
N ALA A 147 -0.82 -10.80 -7.15
CA ALA A 147 0.55 -11.30 -7.18
C ALA A 147 0.73 -12.41 -8.22
N GLY A 148 -0.10 -13.44 -8.16
CA GLY A 148 -0.06 -14.55 -9.11
C GLY A 148 -0.43 -14.12 -10.54
N ALA A 149 -1.32 -13.13 -10.70
CA ALA A 149 -1.65 -12.60 -12.03
C ALA A 149 -0.47 -11.89 -12.68
N TRP A 150 0.28 -11.09 -11.93
CA TRP A 150 1.48 -10.41 -12.43
C TRP A 150 2.60 -11.37 -12.76
N GLU A 151 2.85 -12.38 -11.92
CA GLU A 151 3.90 -13.38 -12.17
C GLU A 151 3.63 -14.20 -13.43
N ARG A 152 2.38 -14.60 -13.66
CA ARG A 152 2.00 -15.25 -14.93
C ARG A 152 2.22 -14.34 -16.13
N ARG A 153 1.90 -13.04 -16.02
CA ARG A 153 2.09 -12.07 -17.10
C ARG A 153 3.55 -11.81 -17.43
N LEU A 154 4.40 -11.75 -16.42
CA LEU A 154 5.83 -11.46 -16.58
C LEU A 154 6.68 -12.71 -16.72
N ASN A 155 6.06 -13.89 -16.56
CA ASN A 155 6.72 -15.19 -16.53
C ASN A 155 7.92 -15.20 -15.55
N THR A 156 7.72 -14.65 -14.36
CA THR A 156 8.77 -14.55 -13.33
C THR A 156 8.15 -14.51 -11.94
N THR A 157 8.85 -15.05 -10.96
CA THR A 157 8.49 -14.91 -9.54
C THR A 157 8.93 -13.54 -9.04
N LEU A 158 8.10 -12.88 -8.26
CA LEU A 158 8.35 -11.54 -7.74
C LEU A 158 8.44 -11.55 -6.20
N PRO A 159 9.40 -10.83 -5.60
CA PRO A 159 9.54 -10.72 -4.15
C PRO A 159 8.52 -9.71 -3.60
N TRP A 160 7.27 -10.12 -3.47
CA TRP A 160 6.15 -9.25 -3.08
C TRP A 160 6.35 -8.51 -1.76
N PRO A 161 6.93 -9.11 -0.70
CA PRO A 161 7.19 -8.36 0.53
C PRO A 161 8.10 -7.15 0.29
N ASP A 162 9.15 -7.30 -0.52
CA ASP A 162 10.07 -6.20 -0.86
C ASP A 162 9.38 -5.17 -1.75
N ILE A 163 8.56 -5.61 -2.71
CA ILE A 163 7.78 -4.74 -3.59
C ILE A 163 6.85 -3.85 -2.76
N TRP A 164 6.09 -4.43 -1.84
CA TRP A 164 5.21 -3.65 -0.97
C TRP A 164 6.00 -2.70 -0.08
N SER A 165 7.10 -3.16 0.51
CA SER A 165 7.99 -2.30 1.29
C SER A 165 8.51 -1.12 0.45
N ASN A 166 8.89 -1.37 -0.81
CA ASN A 166 9.38 -0.33 -1.73
C ASN A 166 8.29 0.67 -2.16
N ILE A 167 7.04 0.21 -2.28
CA ILE A 167 5.90 1.08 -2.62
C ILE A 167 5.61 2.05 -1.49
N TYR A 168 5.58 1.57 -0.24
CA TYR A 168 5.22 2.37 0.93
C TYR A 168 6.42 3.06 1.58
N GLY A 169 7.63 2.59 1.29
CA GLY A 169 8.87 3.11 1.87
C GLY A 169 9.37 4.37 1.20
N GLY A 170 10.28 5.05 1.91
CA GLY A 170 11.13 6.08 1.36
C GLY A 170 10.51 7.49 1.32
N LEU A 171 10.88 8.21 0.27
CA LEU A 171 10.63 9.65 0.14
C LEU A 171 9.32 10.00 -0.56
N SER A 172 8.50 8.99 -0.95
CA SER A 172 7.27 9.21 -1.72
C SER A 172 6.16 9.79 -0.84
N THR A 173 5.33 10.66 -1.43
CA THR A 173 4.11 11.16 -0.79
C THR A 173 2.98 10.14 -0.89
N ASN A 174 1.93 10.30 -0.07
CA ASN A 174 0.74 9.43 -0.14
C ASN A 174 0.12 9.40 -1.54
N TRP A 175 0.14 10.52 -2.26
CA TRP A 175 -0.37 10.59 -3.63
C TRP A 175 0.49 9.79 -4.64
N GLU A 176 1.80 9.81 -4.48
CA GLU A 176 2.75 9.03 -5.28
C GLU A 176 2.66 7.54 -4.93
N VAL A 177 2.42 7.21 -3.66
CA VAL A 177 2.18 5.85 -3.20
C VAL A 177 0.86 5.30 -3.75
N ASP A 178 -0.22 6.09 -3.79
CA ASP A 178 -1.53 5.66 -4.29
C ASP A 178 -1.46 5.14 -5.73
N ILE A 179 -0.80 5.88 -6.64
CA ILE A 179 -0.66 5.38 -8.02
C ILE A 179 0.16 4.10 -8.10
N ALA A 180 1.28 4.01 -7.35
CA ALA A 180 2.12 2.83 -7.33
C ALA A 180 1.37 1.61 -6.78
N TRP A 181 0.58 1.81 -5.73
CA TRP A 181 -0.27 0.78 -5.14
C TRP A 181 -1.35 0.31 -6.15
N ARG A 182 -2.04 1.23 -6.82
CA ARG A 182 -3.02 0.90 -7.87
C ARG A 182 -2.39 0.16 -9.04
N VAL A 183 -1.16 0.51 -9.41
CA VAL A 183 -0.38 -0.19 -10.43
C VAL A 183 -0.11 -1.62 -9.98
N ALA A 184 0.40 -1.83 -8.78
CA ALA A 184 0.72 -3.16 -8.25
C ALA A 184 -0.54 -4.04 -8.09
N HIS A 185 -1.69 -3.45 -7.75
CA HIS A 185 -2.97 -4.15 -7.72
C HIS A 185 -3.62 -4.34 -9.11
N GLY A 186 -3.08 -3.74 -10.17
CA GLY A 186 -3.64 -3.84 -11.52
C GLY A 186 -5.03 -3.21 -11.69
N ILE A 187 -5.37 -2.23 -10.85
CA ILE A 187 -6.72 -1.63 -10.76
C ILE A 187 -6.85 -0.25 -11.41
N LEU A 188 -5.86 0.18 -12.18
CA LEU A 188 -6.02 1.41 -12.95
C LEU A 188 -7.10 1.24 -14.03
N LYS A 189 -8.04 2.19 -14.06
CA LYS A 189 -9.21 2.16 -14.96
C LYS A 189 -8.79 2.50 -16.40
N THR A 190 -8.04 1.59 -17.05
CA THR A 190 -7.81 1.67 -18.50
C THR A 190 -9.12 1.39 -19.25
N ARG A 191 -9.19 1.74 -20.53
CA ARG A 191 -10.41 1.51 -21.32
C ARG A 191 -10.73 0.03 -21.48
N ALA A 192 -9.72 -0.82 -21.67
CA ALA A 192 -9.92 -2.27 -21.67
C ALA A 192 -10.46 -2.76 -20.31
N TYR A 193 -9.90 -2.26 -19.19
CA TYR A 193 -10.40 -2.59 -17.86
C TYR A 193 -11.87 -2.17 -17.67
N LEU A 194 -12.22 -0.94 -18.06
CA LEU A 194 -13.59 -0.43 -17.92
C LEU A 194 -14.60 -1.26 -18.74
N LYS A 195 -14.25 -1.71 -19.93
CA LYS A 195 -15.11 -2.55 -20.75
C LYS A 195 -15.22 -3.97 -20.21
N THR A 196 -14.09 -4.61 -19.92
CA THR A 196 -14.05 -6.03 -19.55
C THR A 196 -14.53 -6.28 -18.13
N TRP A 197 -14.06 -5.51 -17.17
CA TRP A 197 -14.33 -5.73 -15.74
C TRP A 197 -15.51 -4.91 -15.21
N CYS A 198 -15.62 -3.66 -15.63
CA CYS A 198 -16.73 -2.80 -15.23
C CYS A 198 -17.95 -2.93 -16.16
N ARG A 199 -17.84 -3.70 -17.25
CA ARG A 199 -18.91 -3.93 -18.25
C ARG A 199 -19.52 -2.63 -18.79
N LEU A 200 -18.74 -1.56 -18.86
CA LEU A 200 -19.20 -0.29 -19.40
C LEU A 200 -19.16 -0.30 -20.92
N ASN A 201 -20.15 0.31 -21.54
CA ASN A 201 -20.18 0.47 -23.01
C ASN A 201 -19.24 1.60 -23.45
N VAL A 202 -17.93 1.31 -23.39
CA VAL A 202 -16.86 2.24 -23.80
C VAL A 202 -15.95 1.61 -24.83
N SER A 203 -15.39 2.41 -25.73
CA SER A 203 -14.38 1.93 -26.66
C SER A 203 -13.13 1.51 -25.91
N GLU A 204 -12.56 0.36 -26.22
CA GLU A 204 -11.28 -0.12 -25.67
C GLU A 204 -10.07 0.65 -26.24
N ARG A 205 -10.25 1.43 -27.30
CA ARG A 205 -9.14 2.06 -28.02
C ARG A 205 -8.58 3.24 -27.25
N CYS A 206 -7.26 3.31 -27.18
CA CYS A 206 -6.53 4.41 -26.58
C CYS A 206 -6.84 5.72 -27.31
N ALA A 207 -7.16 6.79 -26.59
CA ALA A 207 -7.43 8.10 -27.16
C ALA A 207 -6.21 8.75 -27.83
N ARG A 208 -4.99 8.26 -27.56
CA ARG A 208 -3.73 8.82 -28.10
C ARG A 208 -3.25 8.10 -29.34
N CYS A 209 -3.30 6.76 -29.37
CA CYS A 209 -2.72 5.96 -30.46
C CYS A 209 -3.74 5.05 -31.17
N GLY A 210 -5.00 5.04 -30.77
CA GLY A 210 -6.05 4.25 -31.42
C GLY A 210 -6.01 2.72 -31.17
N ILE A 211 -4.95 2.20 -30.56
CA ILE A 211 -4.78 0.76 -30.26
C ILE A 211 -5.50 0.43 -28.94
N THR A 212 -5.90 -0.84 -28.74
CA THR A 212 -6.50 -1.31 -27.49
C THR A 212 -5.67 -0.88 -26.28
N GLU A 213 -6.30 -0.19 -25.32
CA GLU A 213 -5.64 0.39 -24.16
C GLU A 213 -5.52 -0.62 -23.03
N SER A 214 -4.51 -1.51 -23.14
CA SER A 214 -4.08 -2.34 -22.01
C SER A 214 -3.37 -1.51 -20.94
N PHE A 215 -3.09 -2.13 -19.79
CA PHE A 215 -2.31 -1.53 -18.72
C PHE A 215 -0.89 -1.13 -19.15
N SER A 216 -0.16 -2.06 -19.79
CA SER A 216 1.18 -1.79 -20.33
C SER A 216 1.15 -0.69 -21.38
N ARG A 217 0.12 -0.71 -22.25
CA ARG A 217 -0.05 0.32 -23.28
C ARG A 217 -0.21 1.70 -22.66
N ALA A 218 -1.08 1.83 -21.67
CA ALA A 218 -1.36 3.12 -21.04
C ALA A 218 -0.13 3.75 -20.36
N LEU A 219 0.72 2.92 -19.74
CA LEU A 219 1.82 3.36 -18.88
C LEU A 219 3.22 3.24 -19.50
N CYS A 220 3.41 2.41 -20.55
CA CYS A 220 4.74 2.15 -21.11
C CYS A 220 4.82 2.25 -22.63
N GLU A 221 3.82 1.72 -23.38
CA GLU A 221 3.97 1.42 -24.78
C GLU A 221 3.29 2.44 -25.73
N CYS A 222 2.42 3.31 -25.20
CA CYS A 222 1.71 4.28 -26.04
C CYS A 222 2.70 5.30 -26.62
N THR A 223 2.45 5.75 -27.84
CA THR A 223 3.33 6.54 -28.73
C THR A 223 4.23 7.56 -28.05
N ASN A 224 3.72 8.31 -27.09
CA ASN A 224 4.48 9.37 -26.40
C ASN A 224 5.11 8.92 -25.07
N VAL A 225 4.76 7.75 -24.56
CA VAL A 225 5.16 7.30 -23.22
C VAL A 225 6.61 6.81 -23.16
N PRO A 226 7.12 6.05 -24.13
CA PRO A 226 8.52 5.62 -24.13
C PRO A 226 9.52 6.78 -24.05
N GLN A 227 9.23 7.91 -24.70
CA GLN A 227 10.10 9.09 -24.66
C GLN A 227 10.10 9.76 -23.28
N VAL A 228 8.99 9.73 -22.55
CA VAL A 228 8.92 10.22 -21.17
C VAL A 228 9.77 9.31 -20.26
N TRP A 229 9.68 7.98 -20.43
CA TRP A 229 10.51 7.03 -19.69
C TRP A 229 11.99 7.14 -20.02
N LEU A 230 12.34 7.33 -21.30
CA LEU A 230 13.72 7.57 -21.71
C LEU A 230 14.31 8.77 -20.97
N TRP A 231 13.57 9.88 -20.90
CA TRP A 231 13.99 11.04 -20.13
C TRP A 231 14.15 10.72 -18.63
N ALA A 232 13.19 10.01 -18.02
CA ALA A 232 13.22 9.68 -16.61
C ALA A 232 14.40 8.75 -16.26
N PHE A 233 14.65 7.72 -17.08
CA PHE A 233 15.77 6.81 -16.87
C PHE A 233 17.12 7.45 -17.17
N ASN A 234 17.22 8.38 -18.09
CA ASN A 234 18.42 9.20 -18.27
C ASN A 234 18.74 10.01 -17.01
N LEU A 235 17.72 10.57 -16.33
CA LEU A 235 17.92 11.23 -15.06
C LEU A 235 18.31 10.25 -13.94
N ILE A 236 17.63 9.10 -13.86
CA ILE A 236 17.90 8.04 -12.88
C ILE A 236 19.32 7.49 -13.05
N ASN A 237 19.78 7.29 -14.26
CA ASN A 237 21.10 6.71 -14.56
C ASN A 237 22.26 7.57 -14.04
N ASN A 238 22.05 8.88 -13.80
CA ASN A 238 23.09 9.69 -13.16
C ASN A 238 23.36 9.31 -11.69
N PHE A 239 22.51 8.48 -11.09
CA PHE A 239 22.75 7.96 -9.75
C PHE A 239 23.56 6.66 -9.72
N PHE A 240 23.68 5.95 -10.86
CA PHE A 240 24.27 4.64 -10.92
C PHE A 240 25.52 4.65 -11.82
N THR A 241 26.51 3.85 -11.47
CA THR A 241 27.73 3.68 -12.27
C THR A 241 27.47 2.89 -13.54
N THR A 242 26.56 1.90 -13.45
CA THR A 242 26.14 1.09 -14.62
C THR A 242 24.78 1.60 -15.08
N PRO A 243 24.63 1.97 -16.36
CA PRO A 243 23.35 2.38 -16.91
C PRO A 243 22.28 1.29 -16.76
N LEU A 244 21.11 1.67 -16.30
CA LEU A 244 19.95 0.80 -16.15
C LEU A 244 19.05 0.92 -17.37
N ALA A 245 18.70 -0.21 -17.97
CA ALA A 245 17.64 -0.25 -18.96
C ALA A 245 16.27 -0.25 -18.23
N SER A 246 15.31 0.52 -18.74
CA SER A 246 13.96 0.53 -18.21
C SER A 246 13.31 -0.84 -18.38
N SER A 247 12.69 -1.36 -17.31
CA SER A 247 11.96 -2.61 -17.36
C SER A 247 10.58 -2.45 -16.71
N PRO A 248 9.59 -3.28 -17.08
CA PRO A 248 8.29 -3.28 -16.41
C PRO A 248 8.38 -3.51 -14.90
N THR A 249 9.29 -4.36 -14.46
CA THR A 249 9.51 -4.66 -13.04
C THR A 249 10.03 -3.46 -12.28
N MET A 250 10.95 -2.68 -12.86
CA MET A 250 11.43 -1.43 -12.28
C MET A 250 10.33 -0.37 -12.22
N ILE A 251 9.58 -0.22 -13.31
CA ILE A 251 8.54 0.81 -13.43
C ILE A 251 7.36 0.52 -12.49
N PHE A 252 6.84 -0.71 -12.51
CA PHE A 252 5.61 -1.05 -11.80
C PHE A 252 5.84 -1.45 -10.36
N PHE A 253 6.95 -2.15 -10.09
CA PHE A 253 7.21 -2.78 -8.80
C PHE A 253 8.44 -2.23 -8.09
N LYS A 254 9.19 -1.31 -8.72
CA LYS A 254 10.43 -0.77 -8.15
C LYS A 254 11.42 -1.89 -7.77
N HIS A 255 11.43 -2.94 -8.59
CA HIS A 255 12.27 -4.10 -8.40
C HIS A 255 13.28 -4.24 -9.54
N GLY A 256 14.48 -4.79 -9.23
CA GLY A 256 15.56 -4.98 -10.20
C GLY A 256 16.60 -3.85 -10.19
N PHE A 257 16.60 -2.97 -9.18
CA PHE A 257 17.69 -2.00 -8.97
C PHE A 257 18.89 -2.68 -8.28
N PRO A 258 20.13 -2.22 -8.57
CA PRO A 258 21.30 -2.70 -7.84
C PRO A 258 21.19 -2.40 -6.36
N SER A 259 21.44 -3.39 -5.49
CA SER A 259 21.20 -3.29 -4.05
C SER A 259 22.21 -2.41 -3.29
N SER A 260 23.28 -1.96 -3.93
CA SER A 260 24.42 -1.33 -3.27
C SER A 260 24.20 0.11 -2.77
N ASP A 261 23.21 0.83 -3.29
CA ASP A 261 23.00 2.24 -2.95
C ASP A 261 21.51 2.54 -2.68
N LYS A 262 21.12 2.33 -1.43
CA LYS A 262 19.72 2.55 -0.98
C LYS A 262 19.22 3.98 -1.22
N ARG A 263 20.10 4.99 -1.18
CA ARG A 263 19.69 6.39 -1.38
C ARG A 263 19.42 6.69 -2.84
N SER A 264 20.28 6.26 -3.73
CA SER A 264 20.04 6.33 -5.18
C SER A 264 18.75 5.63 -5.57
N ILE A 265 18.48 4.44 -4.99
CA ILE A 265 17.24 3.69 -5.20
C ILE A 265 16.02 4.48 -4.71
N ALA A 266 16.07 5.06 -3.51
CA ALA A 266 14.97 5.85 -2.96
C ALA A 266 14.63 7.06 -3.85
N LEU A 267 15.66 7.77 -4.36
CA LEU A 267 15.45 8.89 -5.29
C LEU A 267 14.92 8.42 -6.65
N ALA A 268 15.40 7.28 -7.17
CA ALA A 268 14.86 6.67 -8.37
C ALA A 268 13.36 6.34 -8.22
N TYR A 269 12.94 5.81 -7.06
CA TYR A 269 11.52 5.52 -6.78
C TYR A 269 10.64 6.78 -6.80
N VAL A 270 11.13 7.89 -6.26
CA VAL A 270 10.41 9.18 -6.34
C VAL A 270 10.25 9.62 -7.79
N ILE A 271 11.31 9.55 -8.60
CA ILE A 271 11.25 9.92 -10.02
C ILE A 271 10.27 9.03 -10.77
N ILE A 272 10.31 7.71 -10.55
CA ILE A 272 9.38 6.76 -11.16
C ILE A 272 7.94 7.06 -10.76
N ASN A 273 7.66 7.29 -9.48
CA ASN A 273 6.30 7.57 -9.00
C ASN A 273 5.74 8.86 -9.59
N ILE A 274 6.52 9.94 -9.61
CA ILE A 274 6.10 11.20 -10.23
C ILE A 274 5.86 10.98 -11.73
N THR A 275 6.73 10.23 -12.40
CA THR A 275 6.61 9.95 -13.84
C THR A 275 5.34 9.14 -14.15
N LEU A 276 5.06 8.08 -13.39
CA LEU A 276 3.82 7.29 -13.49
C LEU A 276 2.57 8.17 -13.35
N ASN A 277 2.57 9.05 -12.34
CA ASN A 277 1.46 9.96 -12.10
C ASN A 277 1.22 10.92 -13.25
N GLU A 278 2.28 11.53 -13.80
CA GLU A 278 2.14 12.47 -14.89
C GLU A 278 1.76 11.79 -16.22
N ILE A 279 2.25 10.58 -16.47
CA ILE A 279 1.81 9.77 -17.62
C ILE A 279 0.32 9.42 -17.49
N TRP A 280 -0.12 9.00 -16.31
CA TRP A 280 -1.52 8.69 -16.04
C TRP A 280 -2.42 9.93 -16.13
N SER A 281 -1.96 11.07 -15.61
CA SER A 281 -2.65 12.35 -15.72
C SER A 281 -2.79 12.79 -17.19
N ALA A 282 -1.71 12.72 -17.96
CA ALA A 282 -1.73 13.05 -19.41
C ALA A 282 -2.67 12.13 -20.20
N ARG A 283 -2.74 10.84 -19.83
CA ARG A 283 -3.69 9.88 -20.40
C ARG A 283 -5.14 10.26 -20.05
N ASN A 284 -5.39 10.66 -18.80
CA ASN A 284 -6.73 11.05 -18.37
C ASN A 284 -7.20 12.33 -19.10
N VAL A 285 -6.35 13.32 -19.23
CA VAL A 285 -6.63 14.53 -20.02
C VAL A 285 -6.94 14.19 -21.49
N ALA A 286 -6.17 13.29 -22.11
CA ALA A 286 -6.44 12.84 -23.47
C ALA A 286 -7.77 12.08 -23.59
N THR A 287 -8.15 11.33 -22.56
CA THR A 287 -9.35 10.48 -22.56
C THR A 287 -10.63 11.30 -22.30
N PHE A 288 -10.61 12.17 -21.31
CA PHE A 288 -11.80 12.88 -20.82
C PHE A 288 -11.93 14.27 -21.43
N ASP A 289 -10.83 15.02 -21.52
CA ASP A 289 -10.83 16.38 -22.03
C ASP A 289 -10.53 16.44 -23.54
N LYS A 290 -10.25 15.27 -24.17
CA LYS A 290 -9.89 15.14 -25.60
C LYS A 290 -8.69 16.01 -26.01
N LYS A 291 -7.83 16.40 -25.07
CA LYS A 291 -6.64 17.23 -25.28
C LYS A 291 -5.39 16.37 -25.22
N GLN A 292 -4.66 16.28 -26.31
CA GLN A 292 -3.38 15.57 -26.32
C GLN A 292 -2.28 16.44 -25.73
N GLN A 293 -1.54 15.88 -24.78
CA GLN A 293 -0.36 16.54 -24.19
C GLN A 293 0.90 16.05 -24.89
N PRO A 294 1.73 16.95 -25.43
CA PRO A 294 3.02 16.56 -26.01
C PRO A 294 3.99 16.06 -24.92
N VAL A 295 4.96 15.24 -25.29
CA VAL A 295 5.99 14.69 -24.40
C VAL A 295 6.68 15.79 -23.59
N VAL A 296 7.04 16.89 -24.24
CA VAL A 296 7.70 18.04 -23.60
C VAL A 296 6.86 18.62 -22.46
N ALA A 297 5.54 18.73 -22.63
CA ALA A 297 4.65 19.23 -21.59
C ALA A 297 4.59 18.28 -20.39
N THR A 298 4.53 16.96 -20.64
CA THR A 298 4.55 15.94 -19.59
C THR A 298 5.86 15.98 -18.81
N VAL A 299 6.99 16.01 -19.50
CA VAL A 299 8.32 16.13 -18.88
C VAL A 299 8.47 17.43 -18.08
N ARG A 300 7.93 18.55 -18.59
CA ARG A 300 7.93 19.84 -17.86
C ARG A 300 7.17 19.73 -16.53
N LYS A 301 6.03 19.04 -16.51
CA LYS A 301 5.27 18.78 -15.28
C LYS A 301 6.05 17.93 -14.29
N ILE A 302 6.70 16.84 -14.76
CA ILE A 302 7.54 16.00 -13.91
C ILE A 302 8.66 16.83 -13.28
N LYS A 303 9.39 17.61 -14.08
CA LYS A 303 10.44 18.51 -13.59
C LYS A 303 9.92 19.51 -12.56
N HIS A 304 8.75 20.09 -12.82
CA HIS A 304 8.13 21.04 -11.89
C HIS A 304 7.83 20.39 -10.54
N ARG A 305 7.21 19.20 -10.53
CA ARG A 305 6.91 18.46 -9.30
C ARG A 305 8.18 18.06 -8.54
N LEU A 306 9.19 17.56 -9.24
CA LEU A 306 10.48 17.26 -8.60
C LEU A 306 11.08 18.50 -7.92
N ARG A 307 11.05 19.67 -8.60
CA ARG A 307 11.52 20.92 -7.99
C ARG A 307 10.71 21.33 -6.77
N GLN A 308 9.41 21.23 -6.83
CA GLN A 308 8.53 21.51 -5.68
C GLN A 308 8.87 20.60 -4.50
N ARG A 309 9.09 19.30 -4.74
CA ARG A 309 9.47 18.33 -3.70
C ARG A 309 10.82 18.67 -3.07
N ILE A 310 11.82 18.95 -3.89
CA ILE A 310 13.15 19.32 -3.42
C ILE A 310 13.09 20.60 -2.58
N ARG A 311 12.37 21.63 -3.03
CA ARG A 311 12.20 22.88 -2.28
C ARG A 311 11.47 22.66 -0.96
N ALA A 312 10.38 21.90 -0.98
CA ALA A 312 9.66 21.55 0.24
C ALA A 312 10.58 20.80 1.23
N ALA A 313 11.30 19.80 0.76
CA ALA A 313 12.23 19.06 1.61
C ALA A 313 13.36 19.95 2.18
N TYR A 314 13.84 20.91 1.42
CA TYR A 314 14.86 21.89 1.88
C TYR A 314 14.33 22.79 3.00
N ASN A 315 13.06 23.20 2.90
CA ASN A 315 12.44 24.09 3.89
C ASN A 315 12.04 23.39 5.19
N TYR A 316 11.79 22.06 5.14
CA TYR A 316 11.28 21.31 6.29
C TYR A 316 12.32 20.42 6.98
N ASN A 317 13.47 20.16 6.37
CA ASN A 317 14.49 19.30 6.94
C ASN A 317 15.73 20.11 7.35
N ASP A 318 16.43 19.61 8.35
CA ASP A 318 17.76 20.10 8.66
C ASP A 318 18.72 19.89 7.50
N LEU A 319 19.64 20.81 7.30
CA LEU A 319 20.57 20.81 6.16
C LEU A 319 21.38 19.50 6.01
N PRO A 320 21.89 18.88 7.08
CA PRO A 320 22.56 17.58 6.98
C PRO A 320 21.65 16.48 6.47
N VAL A 321 20.40 16.40 6.96
CA VAL A 321 19.39 15.42 6.55
C VAL A 321 19.02 15.64 5.09
N PHE A 322 18.79 16.88 4.68
CA PHE A 322 18.51 17.25 3.30
C PHE A 322 19.64 16.84 2.36
N ASN A 323 20.89 17.22 2.67
CA ASN A 323 22.05 16.89 1.83
C ASN A 323 22.28 15.39 1.73
N ASN A 324 22.09 14.66 2.82
CA ASN A 324 22.22 13.20 2.84
C ASN A 324 21.17 12.49 1.99
N THR A 325 20.04 13.15 1.73
CA THR A 325 18.90 12.58 0.98
C THR A 325 18.87 13.16 -0.42
N TRP A 326 18.41 14.39 -0.58
CA TRP A 326 18.17 15.03 -1.88
C TRP A 326 19.44 15.53 -2.56
N GLY A 327 20.46 15.92 -1.76
CA GLY A 327 21.79 16.31 -2.23
C GLY A 327 22.70 15.15 -2.62
N HIS A 328 22.22 13.90 -2.47
CA HIS A 328 22.99 12.70 -2.77
C HIS A 328 23.55 12.72 -4.19
N LYS A 329 24.87 12.52 -4.32
CA LYS A 329 25.64 12.61 -5.59
C LYS A 329 25.42 13.91 -6.37
N GLN A 330 24.78 14.91 -5.81
CA GLN A 330 24.48 16.21 -6.43
C GLN A 330 23.79 16.12 -7.81
N VAL A 331 23.00 15.06 -8.04
CA VAL A 331 22.30 14.85 -9.32
C VAL A 331 21.07 15.78 -9.44
N LEU A 332 20.27 15.86 -8.39
CA LEU A 332 19.02 16.64 -8.43
C LEU A 332 19.22 18.08 -7.95
N CYS A 333 20.05 18.27 -6.95
CA CYS A 333 20.31 19.57 -6.35
C CYS A 333 21.63 19.59 -5.57
N LYS A 334 22.09 20.80 -5.27
CA LYS A 334 23.18 21.06 -4.33
C LYS A 334 22.89 22.30 -3.51
N VAL A 335 23.47 22.41 -2.35
CA VAL A 335 23.41 23.61 -1.51
C VAL A 335 24.78 24.28 -1.49
N VAL A 336 24.82 25.56 -1.85
CA VAL A 336 26.03 26.38 -1.85
C VAL A 336 25.73 27.63 -1.05
N ASN A 337 26.52 27.94 -0.04
CA ASN A 337 26.35 29.12 0.81
C ASN A 337 24.90 29.28 1.34
N LYS A 338 24.32 28.18 1.85
CA LYS A 338 22.93 28.12 2.31
C LYS A 338 21.89 28.42 1.22
N THR A 339 22.27 28.41 -0.05
CA THR A 339 21.36 28.59 -1.18
C THR A 339 21.14 27.28 -1.91
N LEU A 340 19.88 26.91 -2.10
CA LEU A 340 19.50 25.70 -2.83
C LEU A 340 19.57 25.92 -4.35
N LEU A 341 20.42 25.17 -5.01
CA LEU A 341 20.51 25.09 -6.47
C LEU A 341 19.91 23.79 -6.97
N VAL A 342 18.78 23.87 -7.71
CA VAL A 342 18.14 22.69 -8.31
C VAL A 342 18.71 22.47 -9.71
N LEU A 343 19.34 21.31 -9.93
CA LEU A 343 20.13 21.00 -11.13
C LEU A 343 19.33 20.40 -12.27
N ILE A 344 18.05 20.08 -12.06
CA ILE A 344 17.17 19.49 -13.07
C ILE A 344 16.96 20.48 -14.22
N SER A 345 17.76 20.33 -15.30
CA SER A 345 17.82 21.25 -16.45
C SER A 345 16.48 21.39 -17.16
N PHE A 346 16.19 22.60 -17.68
CA PHE A 346 15.08 22.83 -18.61
C PHE A 346 15.39 22.34 -20.03
N ARG A 347 16.67 22.18 -20.38
CA ARG A 347 17.04 21.81 -21.75
C ARG A 347 16.60 20.38 -22.03
N TYR A 348 15.72 20.23 -23.00
CA TYR A 348 15.33 18.97 -23.60
C TYR A 348 16.29 18.75 -24.76
N HIS A 349 17.27 17.87 -24.58
CA HIS A 349 17.99 17.38 -25.76
C HIS A 349 17.06 16.38 -26.45
N ILE A 350 16.41 16.82 -27.51
CA ILE A 350 15.76 15.94 -28.47
C ILE A 350 16.88 15.19 -29.16
N PHE A 351 17.14 13.97 -28.72
CA PHE A 351 18.00 13.09 -29.50
C PHE A 351 17.26 12.83 -30.80
N SER A 352 17.87 13.23 -31.93
CA SER A 352 17.42 12.88 -33.26
C SER A 352 17.18 11.38 -33.33
N THR A 353 16.07 11.01 -33.87
CA THR A 353 15.55 9.67 -34.05
C THR A 353 16.49 8.80 -34.90
N SER A 354 17.49 8.20 -34.31
CA SER A 354 18.29 7.15 -34.92
C SER A 354 18.76 6.13 -33.88
N SER A 355 17.80 5.45 -33.27
CA SER A 355 18.01 4.10 -32.72
C SER A 355 16.68 3.50 -32.27
N THR A 356 16.09 2.76 -33.19
CA THR A 356 14.84 2.00 -33.04
C THR A 356 14.97 0.72 -32.18
N SER A 357 15.95 0.61 -31.30
CA SER A 357 16.26 -0.67 -30.62
C SER A 357 16.03 -0.73 -29.12
N TYR A 358 15.40 0.26 -28.47
CA TYR A 358 15.24 0.23 -27.01
C TYR A 358 13.86 -0.19 -26.48
N CYS A 359 12.91 -0.52 -27.35
CA CYS A 359 11.54 -0.89 -26.92
C CYS A 359 11.09 -2.31 -27.31
N THR A 360 11.98 -3.23 -27.67
CA THR A 360 11.60 -4.57 -28.13
C THR A 360 11.42 -5.62 -27.04
N TYR A 361 11.44 -5.28 -25.76
CA TYR A 361 11.28 -6.24 -24.66
C TYR A 361 9.99 -6.08 -23.84
N PHE A 362 8.89 -5.73 -24.48
CA PHE A 362 7.59 -5.99 -23.89
C PHE A 362 6.96 -7.17 -24.64
N PRO A 363 7.01 -8.40 -24.12
CA PRO A 363 6.21 -9.47 -24.69
C PRO A 363 4.77 -9.00 -24.70
N GLN A 364 4.07 -9.20 -25.82
CA GLN A 364 2.67 -8.78 -25.97
C GLN A 364 1.85 -9.34 -24.80
N LEU A 365 1.56 -8.47 -23.83
CA LEU A 365 0.71 -8.77 -22.70
C LEU A 365 -0.74 -8.83 -23.19
N ARG A 366 -1.10 -9.97 -23.83
CA ARG A 366 -2.50 -10.23 -24.16
C ARG A 366 -3.29 -10.33 -22.87
N VAL A 367 -4.37 -9.58 -22.80
CA VAL A 367 -5.37 -9.69 -21.75
C VAL A 367 -6.07 -11.03 -21.98
N ALA A 368 -5.88 -11.98 -21.08
CA ALA A 368 -6.75 -13.11 -20.91
C ALA A 368 -7.83 -12.77 -19.88
#